data_448bc0ed25abe0ad900437a3f617a1bf
#
_entry.id   448bc0ed25abe0ad900437a3f617a1bf
#
_cell.length_a   1.000
_cell.length_b   1.000
_cell.length_c   1.000
_cell.angle_alpha   90.00
_cell.angle_beta   90.00
_cell.angle_gamma   90.00
#
_symmetry.space_group_name_H-M   'P 1'
#
loop_
_entity.id
_entity.type
_entity.pdbx_description
1 polymer ?
#
loop_
_entity_poly.entity_id
_entity_poly.type
_entity_poly.pdbx_seq_one_letter_code
_entity_poly.pdbx_strand_id
1 'polypeptide(L)'
;MLINKPGDEFMYDGNTYRVGDVIIGSNKSEYAGLIGSILEIRDGSDKETENDTPDIYCSFDPPVLPADVAKVEAVFSDLYGEKKKLEDICFDMVIMAPEMITVPGQSKKSVKLYILSEDWAANDNYKHLSGIYSDPLEARARLNEALEKEIDSGCLSDWINTPEYRTEATENSYEGWLDGYYCESHYTISLEEHNVVLTPSLIRDLERV
;
A
#
# COMPACT_ATOMS: atom_id res chain seq x y z
N MET A 1 17.46 -8.49 15.59
CA MET A 1 17.96 -9.62 14.76
C MET A 1 18.98 -9.06 13.76
N LEU A 2 20.17 -9.68 13.69
CA LEU A 2 21.22 -9.29 12.76
C LEU A 2 21.27 -10.27 11.57
N ILE A 3 21.21 -9.73 10.35
CA ILE A 3 21.26 -10.48 9.09
C ILE A 3 22.42 -9.90 8.27
N ASN A 4 23.47 -10.69 8.06
CA ASN A 4 24.71 -10.20 7.41
C ASN A 4 25.38 -11.21 6.49
N LYS A 5 24.78 -12.38 6.21
CA LYS A 5 25.34 -13.33 5.28
C LYS A 5 24.80 -13.08 3.88
N PRO A 6 25.64 -13.05 2.84
CA PRO A 6 25.16 -12.90 1.46
C PRO A 6 24.07 -13.91 1.12
N GLY A 7 22.96 -13.41 0.60
CA GLY A 7 21.79 -14.20 0.23
C GLY A 7 20.74 -14.39 1.33
N ASP A 8 21.03 -14.04 2.59
CA ASP A 8 20.03 -14.04 3.66
C ASP A 8 18.94 -13.01 3.36
N GLU A 9 17.68 -13.39 3.60
CA GLU A 9 16.49 -12.61 3.28
C GLU A 9 15.83 -12.04 4.55
N PHE A 10 15.30 -10.83 4.42
CA PHE A 10 14.48 -10.17 5.42
C PHE A 10 13.24 -9.58 4.78
N MET A 11 12.08 -9.86 5.34
CA MET A 11 10.81 -9.33 4.87
C MET A 11 10.33 -8.19 5.77
N TYR A 12 10.04 -7.04 5.16
CA TYR A 12 9.47 -5.90 5.85
C TYR A 12 8.48 -5.17 4.94
N ASP A 13 7.28 -4.89 5.44
CA ASP A 13 6.20 -4.17 4.74
C ASP A 13 5.95 -4.70 3.31
N GLY A 14 5.93 -6.03 3.16
CA GLY A 14 5.67 -6.71 1.88
C GLY A 14 6.82 -6.65 0.86
N ASN A 15 7.98 -6.10 1.23
CA ASN A 15 9.20 -6.15 0.43
C ASN A 15 10.16 -7.20 1.00
N THR A 16 10.96 -7.81 0.13
CA THR A 16 12.05 -8.70 0.52
C THR A 16 13.37 -7.98 0.30
N TYR A 17 14.16 -7.87 1.33
CA TYR A 17 15.51 -7.31 1.29
C TYR A 17 16.50 -8.46 1.48
N ARG A 18 17.49 -8.57 0.60
CA ARG A 18 18.49 -9.64 0.68
C ARG A 18 19.88 -9.02 0.78
N VAL A 19 20.71 -9.55 1.67
CA VAL A 19 22.13 -9.13 1.75
C VAL A 19 22.83 -9.45 0.43
N GLY A 20 23.43 -8.43 -0.18
CA GLY A 20 24.04 -8.48 -1.51
C GLY A 20 23.11 -8.02 -2.65
N ASP A 21 21.82 -7.72 -2.39
CA ASP A 21 20.96 -7.16 -3.43
C ASP A 21 21.45 -5.77 -3.86
N VAL A 22 21.39 -5.53 -5.17
CA VAL A 22 21.60 -4.19 -5.74
C VAL A 22 20.41 -3.30 -5.37
N ILE A 23 20.70 -2.08 -4.95
CA ILE A 23 19.70 -1.07 -4.60
C ILE A 23 19.95 0.24 -5.36
N ILE A 24 18.94 1.08 -5.37
CA ILE A 24 19.02 2.47 -5.84
C ILE A 24 18.50 3.36 -4.71
N GLY A 25 19.22 4.41 -4.35
CA GLY A 25 18.75 5.42 -3.41
C GLY A 25 17.45 6.06 -3.92
N SER A 26 16.41 6.06 -3.09
CA SER A 26 15.11 6.66 -3.45
C SER A 26 15.19 8.20 -3.36
N ASN A 27 14.16 8.88 -3.86
CA ASN A 27 14.04 10.34 -3.76
C ASN A 27 13.80 10.86 -2.33
N LYS A 28 13.65 9.97 -1.36
CA LYS A 28 13.56 10.30 0.07
C LYS A 28 14.93 10.26 0.77
N SER A 29 15.97 9.94 0.03
CA SER A 29 17.34 9.79 0.52
C SER A 29 18.27 10.84 -0.08
N GLU A 30 19.27 11.26 0.66
CA GLU A 30 20.40 12.07 0.21
C GLU A 30 21.25 11.35 -0.86
N TYR A 31 21.16 10.02 -0.95
CA TYR A 31 21.78 9.16 -1.97
C TYR A 31 20.88 8.93 -3.19
N ALA A 32 19.88 9.79 -3.43
CA ALA A 32 18.90 9.63 -4.48
C ALA A 32 19.50 9.38 -5.86
N GLY A 33 19.15 8.24 -6.47
CA GLY A 33 19.58 7.82 -7.80
C GLY A 33 20.95 7.13 -7.83
N LEU A 34 21.69 7.05 -6.72
CA LEU A 34 22.92 6.28 -6.64
C LEU A 34 22.63 4.79 -6.56
N ILE A 35 23.46 4.00 -7.21
CA ILE A 35 23.44 2.54 -7.15
C ILE A 35 24.26 2.09 -5.95
N GLY A 36 23.84 1.03 -5.29
CA GLY A 36 24.52 0.46 -4.15
C GLY A 36 24.13 -0.99 -3.90
N SER A 37 24.51 -1.51 -2.75
CA SER A 37 24.16 -2.87 -2.32
C SER A 37 23.84 -2.91 -0.83
N ILE A 38 23.02 -3.89 -0.42
CA ILE A 38 22.72 -4.18 0.97
C ILE A 38 23.88 -4.99 1.55
N LEU A 39 24.45 -4.51 2.64
CA LEU A 39 25.54 -5.17 3.35
C LEU A 39 25.03 -5.96 4.56
N GLU A 40 24.10 -5.37 5.31
CA GLU A 40 23.61 -5.91 6.56
C GLU A 40 22.23 -5.35 6.87
N ILE A 41 21.41 -6.11 7.61
CA ILE A 41 20.10 -5.67 8.07
C ILE A 41 20.01 -5.95 9.57
N ARG A 42 19.60 -4.94 10.34
CA ARG A 42 19.37 -5.06 11.79
C ARG A 42 17.94 -4.69 12.14
N ASP A 43 17.33 -5.52 12.96
CA ASP A 43 15.97 -5.32 13.45
C ASP A 43 15.88 -5.57 14.96
N GLY A 44 14.94 -4.90 15.63
CA GLY A 44 14.72 -4.99 17.07
C GLY A 44 15.91 -4.49 17.88
N SER A 45 16.43 -5.28 18.81
CA SER A 45 17.49 -4.89 19.74
C SER A 45 18.88 -4.68 19.11
N ASP A 46 19.06 -5.12 17.87
CA ASP A 46 20.33 -5.00 17.16
C ASP A 46 20.45 -3.69 16.36
N LYS A 47 19.42 -2.88 16.32
CA LYS A 47 19.39 -1.59 15.62
C LYS A 47 20.27 -0.55 16.30
N GLU A 48 20.81 0.38 15.51
CA GLU A 48 21.52 1.56 16.00
C GLU A 48 20.62 2.81 16.04
N THR A 49 19.57 2.83 15.20
CA THR A 49 18.61 3.95 15.19
C THR A 49 17.43 3.69 16.12
N GLU A 50 16.80 4.76 16.60
CA GLU A 50 15.62 4.71 17.48
C GLU A 50 14.28 4.71 16.71
N ASN A 51 14.32 4.77 15.37
CA ASN A 51 13.11 4.74 14.54
C ASN A 51 12.43 3.35 14.56
N ASP A 52 11.16 3.29 14.14
CA ASP A 52 10.36 2.03 14.18
C ASP A 52 10.67 1.07 13.02
N THR A 53 11.46 1.52 12.03
CA THR A 53 11.82 0.73 10.85
C THR A 53 13.13 -0.03 11.06
N PRO A 54 13.40 -1.15 10.36
CA PRO A 54 14.69 -1.81 10.40
C PRO A 54 15.81 -0.91 9.85
N ASP A 55 17.01 -1.09 10.37
CA ASP A 55 18.23 -0.45 9.87
C ASP A 55 18.82 -1.31 8.74
N ILE A 56 18.85 -0.78 7.52
CA ILE A 56 19.45 -1.43 6.36
C ILE A 56 20.78 -0.76 6.08
N TYR A 57 21.87 -1.48 6.29
CA TYR A 57 23.22 -0.98 6.03
C TYR A 57 23.56 -1.18 4.56
N CYS A 58 23.89 -0.10 3.90
CA CYS A 58 24.13 -0.05 2.47
C CYS A 58 25.52 0.48 2.16
N SER A 59 26.08 0.06 1.03
CA SER A 59 27.19 0.70 0.38
C SER A 59 26.74 1.24 -0.97
N PHE A 60 27.03 2.50 -1.27
CA PHE A 60 26.69 3.15 -2.54
C PHE A 60 27.94 3.39 -3.37
N ASP A 61 27.84 3.23 -4.67
CA ASP A 61 28.90 3.58 -5.61
C ASP A 61 28.99 5.11 -5.74
N PRO A 62 30.15 5.73 -5.45
CA PRO A 62 30.34 7.16 -5.65
C PRO A 62 30.12 7.57 -7.11
N PRO A 63 29.46 8.71 -7.38
CA PRO A 63 29.26 9.16 -8.75
C PRO A 63 30.60 9.54 -9.42
N VAL A 64 30.75 9.18 -10.70
CA VAL A 64 31.97 9.49 -11.49
C VAL A 64 31.77 10.66 -12.45
N LEU A 65 30.54 10.96 -12.87
CA LEU A 65 30.24 12.07 -13.78
C LEU A 65 30.29 13.39 -13.03
N PRO A 66 30.99 14.43 -13.54
CA PRO A 66 31.10 15.71 -12.84
C PRO A 66 29.77 16.37 -12.45
N ALA A 67 28.73 16.20 -13.28
CA ALA A 67 27.40 16.71 -12.98
C ALA A 67 26.75 15.99 -11.78
N ASP A 68 26.92 14.68 -11.68
CA ASP A 68 26.37 13.88 -10.57
C ASP A 68 27.16 14.11 -9.30
N VAL A 69 28.50 14.25 -9.39
CA VAL A 69 29.34 14.65 -8.25
C VAL A 69 28.88 16.00 -7.69
N ALA A 70 28.71 17.01 -8.56
CA ALA A 70 28.27 18.33 -8.12
C ALA A 70 26.87 18.29 -7.46
N LYS A 71 25.97 17.45 -7.97
CA LYS A 71 24.63 17.26 -7.40
C LYS A 71 24.70 16.66 -5.99
N VAL A 72 25.49 15.59 -5.80
CA VAL A 72 25.65 14.93 -4.49
C VAL A 72 26.32 15.88 -3.49
N GLU A 73 27.42 16.56 -3.89
CA GLU A 73 28.09 17.56 -3.05
C GLU A 73 27.12 18.67 -2.60
N ALA A 74 26.22 19.12 -3.49
CA ALA A 74 25.24 20.14 -3.18
C ALA A 74 24.19 19.65 -2.15
N VAL A 75 23.66 18.43 -2.33
CA VAL A 75 22.70 17.83 -1.40
C VAL A 75 23.29 17.68 -0.01
N PHE A 76 24.51 17.14 0.10
CA PHE A 76 25.18 16.97 1.39
C PHE A 76 25.61 18.28 2.02
N SER A 77 26.01 19.28 1.20
CA SER A 77 26.33 20.63 1.72
C SER A 77 25.11 21.31 2.31
N ASP A 78 23.95 21.17 1.67
CA ASP A 78 22.67 21.70 2.17
C ASP A 78 22.25 20.99 3.46
N LEU A 79 22.33 19.65 3.49
CA LEU A 79 21.99 18.82 4.66
C LEU A 79 22.80 19.19 5.90
N TYR A 80 24.13 19.39 5.74
CA TYR A 80 25.02 19.69 6.86
C TYR A 80 25.23 21.17 7.13
N GLY A 81 24.70 22.07 6.29
CA GLY A 81 24.88 23.52 6.43
C GLY A 81 26.31 24.00 6.19
N GLU A 82 27.17 23.18 5.60
CA GLU A 82 28.57 23.49 5.29
C GLU A 82 28.98 22.80 3.98
N LYS A 83 29.99 23.39 3.31
CA LYS A 83 30.46 22.87 2.03
C LYS A 83 31.07 21.47 2.20
N LYS A 84 30.45 20.47 1.59
CA LYS A 84 30.93 19.08 1.50
C LYS A 84 31.54 18.82 0.12
N LYS A 85 32.61 18.03 0.10
CA LYS A 85 33.22 17.46 -1.08
C LYS A 85 32.95 15.96 -1.13
N LEU A 86 33.06 15.33 -2.31
CA LEU A 86 32.82 13.91 -2.47
C LEU A 86 33.66 13.06 -1.46
N GLU A 87 34.87 13.48 -1.17
CA GLU A 87 35.78 12.85 -0.19
C GLU A 87 35.30 12.95 1.28
N ASP A 88 34.40 13.90 1.57
CA ASP A 88 33.82 14.11 2.91
C ASP A 88 32.52 13.33 3.10
N ILE A 89 32.03 12.66 2.07
CA ILE A 89 30.73 11.94 2.07
C ILE A 89 31.00 10.46 2.30
N CYS A 90 30.29 9.88 3.28
CA CYS A 90 30.35 8.45 3.53
C CYS A 90 29.44 7.72 2.52
N PHE A 91 29.99 6.72 1.83
CA PHE A 91 29.27 5.85 0.92
C PHE A 91 29.22 4.39 1.40
N ASP A 92 29.99 4.04 2.41
CA ASP A 92 30.04 2.69 2.98
C ASP A 92 29.34 2.63 4.34
N MET A 93 28.68 1.50 4.61
CA MET A 93 28.01 1.24 5.89
C MET A 93 27.00 2.33 6.28
N VAL A 94 26.31 2.87 5.28
CA VAL A 94 25.29 3.90 5.50
C VAL A 94 24.01 3.25 5.97
N ILE A 95 23.42 3.75 7.06
CA ILE A 95 22.15 3.26 7.59
C ILE A 95 21.00 3.90 6.82
N MET A 96 20.18 3.07 6.20
CA MET A 96 19.02 3.49 5.42
C MET A 96 17.74 2.90 6.02
N ALA A 97 16.67 3.69 6.05
CA ALA A 97 15.34 3.16 6.27
C ALA A 97 14.81 2.49 4.98
N PRO A 98 13.89 1.53 5.07
CA PRO A 98 13.34 0.82 3.90
C PRO A 98 12.79 1.74 2.79
N GLU A 99 12.16 2.86 3.14
CA GLU A 99 11.64 3.83 2.18
C GLU A 99 12.71 4.70 1.49
N MET A 100 13.92 4.72 2.01
CA MET A 100 15.06 5.47 1.45
C MET A 100 15.79 4.72 0.34
N ILE A 101 15.44 3.45 0.11
CA ILE A 101 16.03 2.62 -0.93
C ILE A 101 14.98 1.96 -1.81
N THR A 102 15.36 1.60 -3.02
CA THR A 102 14.56 0.82 -3.96
C THR A 102 15.36 -0.39 -4.41
N VAL A 103 14.80 -1.59 -4.26
CA VAL A 103 15.40 -2.83 -4.82
C VAL A 103 14.85 -3.00 -6.23
N PRO A 104 15.71 -2.94 -7.29
CA PRO A 104 15.27 -3.11 -8.67
C PRO A 104 14.54 -4.45 -8.87
N GLY A 105 13.43 -4.42 -9.59
CA GLY A 105 12.60 -5.61 -9.81
C GLY A 105 11.57 -5.91 -8.71
N GLN A 106 11.63 -5.22 -7.58
CA GLN A 106 10.62 -5.27 -6.51
C GLN A 106 9.67 -4.07 -6.57
N SER A 107 9.32 -3.59 -7.77
CA SER A 107 8.30 -2.56 -7.87
C SER A 107 7.00 -3.10 -7.26
N LYS A 108 6.49 -2.43 -6.23
CA LYS A 108 5.17 -2.72 -5.67
C LYS A 108 4.15 -2.58 -6.79
N LYS A 109 3.75 -3.69 -7.41
CA LYS A 109 2.57 -3.68 -8.25
C LYS A 109 1.38 -3.49 -7.34
N SER A 110 0.88 -2.28 -7.24
CA SER A 110 -0.41 -2.05 -6.59
C SER A 110 -1.52 -2.19 -7.63
N VAL A 111 -2.55 -2.90 -7.26
CA VAL A 111 -3.79 -3.02 -8.02
C VAL A 111 -4.88 -2.33 -7.21
N LYS A 112 -5.65 -1.47 -7.87
CA LYS A 112 -6.88 -0.97 -7.28
C LYS A 112 -7.94 -2.05 -7.39
N LEU A 113 -8.55 -2.37 -6.26
CA LEU A 113 -9.70 -3.26 -6.19
C LEU A 113 -10.90 -2.49 -5.65
N TYR A 114 -12.06 -2.82 -6.18
CA TYR A 114 -13.35 -2.28 -5.77
C TYR A 114 -14.14 -3.41 -5.11
N ILE A 115 -14.46 -3.24 -3.83
CA ILE A 115 -15.16 -4.23 -3.02
C ILE A 115 -16.62 -3.81 -2.92
N LEU A 116 -17.50 -4.62 -3.48
CA LEU A 116 -18.95 -4.46 -3.36
C LEU A 116 -19.44 -5.28 -2.18
N SER A 117 -20.09 -4.63 -1.23
CA SER A 117 -20.70 -5.27 -0.07
C SER A 117 -22.15 -4.85 0.12
N GLU A 118 -22.95 -5.79 0.58
CA GLU A 118 -24.36 -5.60 0.92
C GLU A 118 -24.61 -5.98 2.37
N ASP A 119 -25.49 -5.27 3.05
CA ASP A 119 -25.90 -5.54 4.43
C ASP A 119 -27.42 -5.42 4.54
N TRP A 120 -28.04 -6.45 5.10
CA TRP A 120 -29.46 -6.50 5.39
C TRP A 120 -29.67 -6.65 6.89
N ALA A 121 -30.35 -5.68 7.49
CA ALA A 121 -30.84 -5.81 8.86
C ALA A 121 -32.29 -6.35 8.82
N ALA A 122 -32.42 -7.63 8.53
CA ALA A 122 -33.68 -8.35 8.66
C ALA A 122 -33.43 -9.59 9.51
N ASN A 123 -33.70 -9.51 10.82
CA ASN A 123 -33.66 -10.60 11.81
C ASN A 123 -32.28 -11.20 12.14
N ASP A 124 -31.27 -11.08 11.27
CA ASP A 124 -29.88 -11.48 11.52
C ASP A 124 -29.00 -10.56 10.67
N ASN A 125 -28.07 -9.85 11.28
CA ASN A 125 -27.13 -8.94 10.60
C ASN A 125 -26.17 -9.74 9.70
N TYR A 126 -26.45 -9.81 8.42
CA TYR A 126 -25.55 -10.40 7.43
C TYR A 126 -24.89 -9.31 6.58
N LYS A 127 -23.62 -9.06 6.82
CA LYS A 127 -22.80 -8.34 5.83
C LYS A 127 -22.31 -9.36 4.81
N HIS A 128 -22.70 -9.18 3.56
CA HIS A 128 -22.32 -10.06 2.46
C HIS A 128 -21.34 -9.37 1.51
N LEU A 129 -20.23 -10.04 1.23
CA LEU A 129 -19.33 -9.63 0.16
C LEU A 129 -19.94 -10.07 -1.17
N SER A 130 -20.40 -9.12 -1.98
CA SER A 130 -21.07 -9.41 -3.25
C SER A 130 -20.10 -9.51 -4.42
N GLY A 131 -18.92 -8.88 -4.32
CA GLY A 131 -17.90 -9.02 -5.36
C GLY A 131 -16.64 -8.21 -5.12
N ILE A 132 -15.59 -8.56 -5.85
CA ILE A 132 -14.31 -7.84 -5.92
C ILE A 132 -13.98 -7.63 -7.39
N TYR A 133 -13.78 -6.38 -7.78
CA TYR A 133 -13.58 -5.97 -9.16
C TYR A 133 -12.28 -5.18 -9.30
N SER A 134 -11.63 -5.28 -10.45
CA SER A 134 -10.47 -4.45 -10.81
C SER A 134 -10.85 -3.27 -11.71
N ASP A 135 -12.03 -3.32 -12.33
CA ASP A 135 -12.58 -2.25 -13.17
C ASP A 135 -13.66 -1.48 -12.41
N PRO A 136 -13.50 -0.15 -12.22
CA PRO A 136 -14.47 0.67 -11.53
C PRO A 136 -15.83 0.76 -12.25
N LEU A 137 -15.84 0.67 -13.59
CA LEU A 137 -17.09 0.73 -14.36
C LEU A 137 -17.88 -0.56 -14.20
N GLU A 138 -17.22 -1.71 -14.23
CA GLU A 138 -17.86 -3.00 -13.95
C GLU A 138 -18.39 -3.05 -12.52
N ALA A 139 -17.58 -2.65 -11.53
CA ALA A 139 -17.97 -2.61 -10.12
C ALA A 139 -19.24 -1.75 -9.90
N ARG A 140 -19.29 -0.59 -10.55
CA ARG A 140 -20.45 0.31 -10.47
C ARG A 140 -21.68 -0.26 -11.19
N ALA A 141 -21.49 -0.91 -12.32
CA ALA A 141 -22.58 -1.59 -13.01
C ALA A 141 -23.20 -2.68 -12.13
N ARG A 142 -22.37 -3.44 -11.40
CA ARG A 142 -22.84 -4.46 -10.45
C ARG A 142 -23.54 -3.87 -9.23
N LEU A 143 -23.06 -2.73 -8.71
CA LEU A 143 -23.76 -2.01 -7.64
C LEU A 143 -25.18 -1.62 -8.10
N ASN A 144 -25.31 -1.02 -9.28
CA ASN A 144 -26.61 -0.60 -9.82
C ASN A 144 -27.52 -1.81 -10.07
N GLU A 145 -27.03 -2.90 -10.65
CA GLU A 145 -27.78 -4.13 -10.90
C GLU A 145 -28.31 -4.73 -9.58
N ALA A 146 -27.46 -4.80 -8.54
CA ALA A 146 -27.87 -5.30 -7.24
C ALA A 146 -28.92 -4.41 -6.58
N LEU A 147 -28.73 -3.09 -6.62
CA LEU A 147 -29.72 -2.13 -6.09
C LEU A 147 -31.05 -2.18 -6.83
N GLU A 148 -31.06 -2.23 -8.17
CA GLU A 148 -32.27 -2.37 -8.98
C GLU A 148 -33.02 -3.65 -8.60
N LYS A 149 -32.32 -4.76 -8.43
CA LYS A 149 -32.92 -6.04 -8.00
C LYS A 149 -33.60 -5.92 -6.63
N GLU A 150 -32.97 -5.23 -5.65
CA GLU A 150 -33.55 -5.01 -4.33
C GLU A 150 -34.79 -4.09 -4.39
N ILE A 151 -34.77 -3.08 -5.26
CA ILE A 151 -35.92 -2.19 -5.50
C ILE A 151 -37.07 -2.93 -6.17
N ASP A 152 -36.77 -3.81 -7.15
CA ASP A 152 -37.83 -4.47 -7.95
C ASP A 152 -38.46 -5.67 -7.23
N SER A 153 -37.67 -6.43 -6.49
CA SER A 153 -38.12 -7.72 -5.94
C SER A 153 -37.50 -8.12 -4.60
N GLY A 154 -36.63 -7.28 -4.01
CA GLY A 154 -36.01 -7.50 -2.72
C GLY A 154 -36.71 -6.77 -1.59
N CYS A 155 -36.02 -6.59 -0.47
CA CYS A 155 -36.57 -5.96 0.73
C CYS A 155 -37.03 -4.50 0.50
N LEU A 156 -36.33 -3.76 -0.38
CA LEU A 156 -36.68 -2.37 -0.69
C LEU A 156 -38.03 -2.26 -1.42
N SER A 157 -38.41 -3.27 -2.19
CA SER A 157 -39.70 -3.27 -2.91
C SER A 157 -40.90 -3.11 -1.97
N ASP A 158 -40.83 -3.68 -0.76
CA ASP A 158 -41.87 -3.60 0.25
C ASP A 158 -41.85 -2.26 0.99
N TRP A 159 -40.70 -1.59 1.08
CA TRP A 159 -40.53 -0.40 1.90
C TRP A 159 -40.70 0.92 1.15
N ILE A 160 -40.34 0.96 -0.13
CA ILE A 160 -40.17 2.21 -0.92
C ILE A 160 -41.46 3.04 -1.00
N ASN A 161 -42.64 2.43 -0.85
CA ASN A 161 -43.93 3.09 -0.89
C ASN A 161 -44.54 3.37 0.49
N THR A 162 -43.81 3.09 1.57
CA THR A 162 -44.29 3.35 2.93
C THR A 162 -43.91 4.78 3.36
N PRO A 163 -44.76 5.44 4.21
CA PRO A 163 -44.47 6.79 4.70
C PRO A 163 -43.20 6.87 5.56
N GLU A 164 -42.80 5.77 6.17
CA GLU A 164 -41.63 5.63 7.06
C GLU A 164 -40.33 5.44 6.29
N TYR A 165 -40.40 5.18 4.97
CA TYR A 165 -39.21 4.94 4.18
C TYR A 165 -38.29 6.16 4.10
N ARG A 166 -37.00 5.94 4.35
CA ARG A 166 -35.91 6.92 4.26
C ARG A 166 -34.78 6.36 3.44
N THR A 167 -34.04 7.24 2.76
CA THR A 167 -32.85 6.84 1.97
C THR A 167 -31.74 7.86 2.09
N GLU A 168 -30.51 7.37 2.02
CA GLU A 168 -29.31 8.14 1.74
C GLU A 168 -28.55 7.49 0.59
N ALA A 169 -28.09 8.30 -0.35
CA ALA A 169 -27.34 7.81 -1.51
C ALA A 169 -26.14 8.70 -1.82
N THR A 170 -25.05 8.06 -2.16
CA THR A 170 -23.86 8.71 -2.71
C THR A 170 -23.55 8.11 -4.08
N GLU A 171 -22.46 8.53 -4.71
CA GLU A 171 -22.01 7.91 -5.96
C GLU A 171 -21.63 6.42 -5.80
N ASN A 172 -21.18 6.00 -4.61
CA ASN A 172 -20.65 4.68 -4.32
C ASN A 172 -21.43 3.91 -3.26
N SER A 173 -22.56 4.41 -2.79
CA SER A 173 -23.36 3.74 -1.77
C SER A 173 -24.82 4.13 -1.84
N TYR A 174 -25.64 3.20 -1.38
CA TYR A 174 -27.06 3.44 -1.14
C TYR A 174 -27.44 2.82 0.20
N GLU A 175 -28.25 3.53 0.97
CA GLU A 175 -28.81 3.08 2.22
C GLU A 175 -30.32 3.36 2.22
N GLY A 176 -31.12 2.37 2.58
CA GLY A 176 -32.56 2.48 2.69
C GLY A 176 -33.07 1.84 3.99
N TRP A 177 -33.95 2.51 4.71
CA TRP A 177 -34.48 2.00 5.98
C TRP A 177 -35.92 2.49 6.24
N LEU A 178 -36.58 1.81 7.18
CA LEU A 178 -37.85 2.29 7.75
C LEU A 178 -37.58 3.08 9.05
N ASP A 179 -38.07 4.32 9.10
CA ASP A 179 -37.92 5.20 10.28
C ASP A 179 -38.63 4.59 11.49
N GLY A 180 -37.91 4.49 12.63
CA GLY A 180 -38.38 3.80 13.84
C GLY A 180 -38.11 2.28 13.86
N TYR A 181 -37.66 1.69 12.74
CA TYR A 181 -37.36 0.26 12.61
C TYR A 181 -36.00 -0.01 12.02
N TYR A 182 -35.05 0.92 12.15
CA TYR A 182 -33.72 0.86 11.53
C TYR A 182 -32.97 -0.44 11.82
N CYS A 183 -33.04 -0.96 13.04
CA CYS A 183 -32.36 -2.21 13.41
C CYS A 183 -32.98 -3.47 12.78
N GLU A 184 -34.21 -3.39 12.29
CA GLU A 184 -34.99 -4.52 11.78
C GLU A 184 -35.26 -4.42 10.28
N SER A 185 -35.21 -3.18 9.73
CA SER A 185 -35.58 -2.88 8.34
C SER A 185 -34.61 -1.86 7.76
N HIS A 186 -33.42 -2.37 7.41
CA HIS A 186 -32.31 -1.59 6.88
C HIS A 186 -31.61 -2.40 5.78
N TYR A 187 -31.25 -1.72 4.70
CA TYR A 187 -30.43 -2.26 3.61
C TYR A 187 -29.36 -1.25 3.25
N THR A 188 -28.14 -1.72 3.13
CA THR A 188 -27.01 -0.93 2.62
C THR A 188 -26.29 -1.69 1.54
N ILE A 189 -25.93 -0.99 0.46
CA ILE A 189 -24.98 -1.45 -0.54
C ILE A 189 -23.88 -0.41 -0.69
N SER A 190 -22.62 -0.84 -0.67
CA SER A 190 -21.48 0.07 -0.79
C SER A 190 -20.37 -0.50 -1.66
N LEU A 191 -19.69 0.41 -2.36
CA LEU A 191 -18.52 0.13 -3.17
C LEU A 191 -17.31 0.86 -2.58
N GLU A 192 -16.36 0.11 -2.05
CA GLU A 192 -15.15 0.64 -1.43
C GLU A 192 -13.92 0.44 -2.32
N GLU A 193 -13.11 1.49 -2.51
CA GLU A 193 -11.84 1.42 -3.24
C GLU A 193 -10.71 1.02 -2.28
N HIS A 194 -9.97 -0.03 -2.64
CA HIS A 194 -8.81 -0.51 -1.90
C HIS A 194 -7.57 -0.58 -2.79
N ASN A 195 -6.44 -0.06 -2.31
CA ASN A 195 -5.14 -0.24 -2.95
C ASN A 195 -4.46 -1.48 -2.36
N VAL A 196 -4.43 -2.56 -3.13
CA VAL A 196 -3.80 -3.83 -2.72
C VAL A 196 -2.40 -3.92 -3.31
N VAL A 197 -1.39 -4.05 -2.46
CA VAL A 197 -0.01 -4.30 -2.89
C VAL A 197 0.14 -5.80 -3.19
N LEU A 198 0.45 -6.12 -4.45
CA LEU A 198 0.73 -7.49 -4.86
C LEU A 198 2.15 -7.88 -4.44
N THR A 199 2.25 -8.72 -3.41
CA THR A 199 3.54 -9.31 -3.03
C THR A 199 3.97 -10.38 -4.04
N PRO A 200 5.29 -10.65 -4.21
CA PRO A 200 5.77 -11.72 -5.09
C PRO A 200 5.20 -13.11 -4.75
N SER A 201 4.86 -13.38 -3.48
CA SER A 201 4.17 -14.60 -3.06
C SER A 201 2.74 -14.63 -3.59
N LEU A 202 1.99 -13.55 -3.41
CA LEU A 202 0.61 -13.45 -3.89
C LEU A 202 0.53 -13.57 -5.42
N ILE A 203 1.47 -12.94 -6.15
CA ILE A 203 1.54 -13.07 -7.61
C ILE A 203 1.77 -14.53 -8.01
N ARG A 204 2.72 -15.23 -7.38
CA ARG A 204 2.99 -16.64 -7.66
C ARG A 204 1.81 -17.56 -7.35
N ASP A 205 1.04 -17.24 -6.32
CA ASP A 205 -0.14 -18.01 -5.95
C ASP A 205 -1.29 -17.80 -6.94
N LEU A 206 -1.45 -16.57 -7.45
CA LEU A 206 -2.42 -16.26 -8.51
C LEU A 206 -2.06 -16.86 -9.88
N GLU A 207 -0.77 -17.04 -10.20
CA GLU A 207 -0.32 -17.69 -11.44
C GLU A 207 -0.47 -19.24 -11.41
N ARG A 208 -0.79 -19.83 -10.26
CA ARG A 208 -0.99 -21.28 -10.09
C ARG A 208 -2.45 -21.72 -10.20
N VAL A 209 -3.38 -20.79 -10.30
CA VAL A 209 -4.81 -21.01 -10.47
C VAL A 209 -5.18 -20.96 -11.96
#